data_56c3668a045fb15cf154237710453175
#
_entry.id   56c3668a045fb15cf154237710453175
#
_cell.length_a   1.000
_cell.length_b   1.000
_cell.length_c   1.000
_cell.angle_alpha   90.00
_cell.angle_beta   90.00
_cell.angle_gamma   90.00
#
_symmetry.space_group_name_H-M   'P 1'
#
loop_
_entity.id
_entity.type
_entity.pdbx_description
1 polymer ?
#
loop_
_entity_poly.entity_id
_entity_poly.type
_entity_poly.pdbx_seq_one_letter_code
_entity_poly.pdbx_strand_id
1 'polypeptide(L)'
;MTRLLLFRLKNAMLGANLISNVIGVAVVFLMTQTSGTGSTPEIERWIRTIDKVFLPASFFVPMMITLIYERPIRGYWRKRYHGVPPDQSETVKARTRLLNEPFFLIGLDLAIWLTAAAVYTTLHWRLGAEKRLLQDVVTRSLFTGLITVTVAFFVFEFVLQRRVVPHMFPEGGLWMTPRTLRIRIRTRLTAFLFACNLVPFLSILDAMMWARQVPWEAGRILGKLHSAIISQSLVFIGVGVWLAILVSHNLTAPLREIIQVLRSVRHGTFDKKVRVTSNDEIGYTGDVINEMNEGLMERDFIKTTFGKYVTQEIRDEILAGRIPLDGEIRTVTVLFADLRNYTPMVERTKPKEVVKLLNGYFKEMDEAVRAHHGLVLQYIGDEIEAVFGAPVAREDHPTMAVKAALEMAKRLRDFNKELESMGFPPLAHGIGIHTGEVVAANIGSPDRLSYALVGDTVNLASRVQDLNKEMGTEILLTAATQAGLREPFSLKPLPPVRVKGKTQEIQIYTVAA
;
A
#
# COMPACT_ATOMS: atom_id res chain seq x y z
N MET A 1 23.38 -4.16 -5.82
CA MET A 1 23.84 -3.25 -4.71
C MET A 1 25.27 -2.81 -5.00
N THR A 2 25.61 -1.50 -4.94
CA THR A 2 26.99 -1.01 -5.19
C THR A 2 27.91 -1.30 -3.99
N ARG A 3 29.25 -1.38 -4.23
CA ARG A 3 30.25 -1.58 -3.15
C ARG A 3 30.20 -0.45 -2.08
N LEU A 4 29.94 0.77 -2.54
CA LEU A 4 29.79 1.93 -1.64
C LEU A 4 28.56 1.83 -0.75
N LEU A 5 27.41 1.41 -1.30
CA LEU A 5 26.18 1.20 -0.53
C LEU A 5 26.35 0.09 0.51
N LEU A 6 26.99 -1.03 0.12
CA LEU A 6 27.33 -2.11 1.04
C LEU A 6 28.16 -1.61 2.24
N PHE A 7 29.21 -0.82 1.95
CA PHE A 7 30.06 -0.25 2.99
C PHE A 7 29.28 0.66 3.94
N ARG A 8 28.42 1.54 3.38
CA ARG A 8 27.57 2.45 4.17
C ARG A 8 26.58 1.70 5.04
N LEU A 9 25.92 0.66 4.52
CA LEU A 9 24.92 -0.12 5.28
C LEU A 9 25.57 -0.94 6.38
N LYS A 10 26.74 -1.53 6.15
CA LYS A 10 27.47 -2.31 7.17
C LYS A 10 27.99 -1.47 8.32
N ASN A 11 28.29 -0.21 8.09
CA ASN A 11 28.95 0.65 9.08
C ASN A 11 28.05 1.79 9.56
N ALA A 12 26.77 1.79 9.20
CA ALA A 12 25.85 2.88 9.53
C ALA A 12 25.69 3.05 11.04
N MET A 13 25.43 1.96 11.77
CA MET A 13 25.21 1.99 13.21
C MET A 13 26.51 2.21 13.98
N LEU A 14 27.61 1.58 13.54
CA LEU A 14 28.94 1.81 14.10
C LEU A 14 29.36 3.29 13.97
N GLY A 15 29.12 3.90 12.81
CA GLY A 15 29.38 5.32 12.60
C GLY A 15 28.50 6.23 13.45
N ALA A 16 27.24 5.88 13.64
CA ALA A 16 26.32 6.58 14.53
C ALA A 16 26.80 6.53 15.99
N ASN A 17 27.25 5.36 16.45
CA ASN A 17 27.82 5.19 17.80
C ASN A 17 29.06 6.03 17.98
N LEU A 18 30.00 6.00 17.05
CA LEU A 18 31.20 6.82 17.11
C LEU A 18 30.89 8.32 17.24
N ILE A 19 29.94 8.82 16.43
CA ILE A 19 29.52 10.23 16.47
C ILE A 19 28.93 10.57 17.84
N SER A 20 28.04 9.72 18.37
CA SER A 20 27.41 9.96 19.67
C SER A 20 28.44 10.01 20.82
N ASN A 21 29.40 9.12 20.80
CA ASN A 21 30.48 9.10 21.83
C ASN A 21 31.43 10.29 21.69
N VAL A 22 31.76 10.74 20.47
CA VAL A 22 32.52 11.97 20.25
C VAL A 22 31.79 13.19 20.81
N ILE A 23 30.46 13.27 20.61
CA ILE A 23 29.64 14.34 21.21
C ILE A 23 29.69 14.25 22.73
N GLY A 24 29.59 13.06 23.32
CA GLY A 24 29.71 12.85 24.76
C GLY A 24 31.02 13.34 25.30
N VAL A 25 32.16 13.00 24.69
CA VAL A 25 33.49 13.46 25.09
C VAL A 25 33.60 15.00 24.97
N ALA A 26 33.03 15.59 23.90
CA ALA A 26 33.01 17.04 23.75
C ALA A 26 32.20 17.75 24.85
N VAL A 27 31.09 17.17 25.28
CA VAL A 27 30.27 17.66 26.40
C VAL A 27 31.07 17.58 27.72
N VAL A 28 31.76 16.45 27.98
CA VAL A 28 32.65 16.32 29.18
C VAL A 28 33.70 17.43 29.18
N PHE A 29 34.37 17.61 28.03
CA PHE A 29 35.43 18.62 27.92
C PHE A 29 34.92 20.04 28.22
N LEU A 30 33.76 20.40 27.70
CA LEU A 30 33.11 21.69 27.99
C LEU A 30 32.73 21.83 29.46
N MET A 31 32.16 20.80 30.06
CA MET A 31 31.77 20.82 31.48
C MET A 31 32.99 20.89 32.43
N THR A 32 34.09 20.23 32.09
CA THR A 32 35.31 20.28 32.92
C THR A 32 36.04 21.61 32.84
N GLN A 33 36.10 22.25 31.67
CA GLN A 33 36.72 23.58 31.53
C GLN A 33 36.01 24.69 32.32
N THR A 34 34.68 24.60 32.42
CA THR A 34 33.86 25.65 33.06
C THR A 34 33.83 25.56 34.59
N SER A 35 34.12 24.40 35.16
CA SER A 35 33.91 24.16 36.58
C SER A 35 35.19 24.18 37.44
N GLY A 36 36.37 24.23 36.88
CA GLY A 36 37.66 24.20 37.57
C GLY A 36 37.81 22.96 38.48
N THR A 37 38.72 22.09 38.20
CA THR A 37 38.72 20.73 38.80
C THR A 37 39.11 20.67 40.26
N GLY A 38 39.55 21.68 40.94
CA GLY A 38 40.01 21.58 42.33
C GLY A 38 40.99 20.40 42.59
N SER A 39 41.43 19.74 41.53
CA SER A 39 42.27 18.55 41.55
C SER A 39 43.71 18.97 41.91
N THR A 40 44.38 18.18 42.75
CA THR A 40 45.81 18.37 43.01
C THR A 40 46.64 18.07 41.76
N PRO A 41 47.84 18.68 41.58
CA PRO A 41 48.70 18.38 40.43
C PRO A 41 49.06 16.89 40.30
N GLU A 42 49.04 16.16 41.37
CA GLU A 42 49.29 14.72 41.42
C GLU A 42 48.08 13.95 40.78
N ILE A 43 46.88 14.28 41.20
CA ILE A 43 45.65 13.70 40.62
C ILE A 43 45.58 13.96 39.12
N GLU A 44 45.88 15.18 38.65
CA GLU A 44 45.89 15.51 37.23
C GLU A 44 46.94 14.72 36.44
N ARG A 45 48.11 14.44 37.03
CA ARG A 45 49.14 13.62 36.38
C ARG A 45 48.66 12.18 36.20
N TRP A 46 48.02 11.61 37.21
CA TRP A 46 47.44 10.27 37.14
C TRP A 46 46.28 10.18 36.18
N ILE A 47 45.40 11.18 36.13
CA ILE A 47 44.32 11.26 35.14
C ILE A 47 44.91 11.22 33.71
N ARG A 48 45.89 12.08 33.40
CA ARG A 48 46.56 12.09 32.09
C ARG A 48 47.23 10.74 31.75
N THR A 49 47.68 10.00 32.75
CA THR A 49 48.30 8.67 32.54
C THR A 49 47.25 7.61 32.26
N ILE A 50 46.13 7.61 32.98
CA ILE A 50 45.00 6.70 32.78
C ILE A 50 44.31 6.99 31.44
N ASP A 51 44.13 8.25 31.09
CA ASP A 51 43.51 8.67 29.83
C ASP A 51 44.23 8.12 28.61
N LYS A 52 45.53 7.98 28.62
CA LYS A 52 46.31 7.38 27.52
C LYS A 52 45.92 5.93 27.23
N VAL A 53 45.41 5.20 28.21
CA VAL A 53 44.99 3.81 28.08
C VAL A 53 43.45 3.70 28.03
N PHE A 54 42.78 4.36 28.96
CA PHE A 54 41.34 4.27 29.13
C PHE A 54 40.58 4.86 27.94
N LEU A 55 41.00 6.03 27.45
CA LEU A 55 40.31 6.69 26.35
C LEU A 55 40.36 5.87 25.05
N PRO A 56 41.51 5.39 24.53
CA PRO A 56 41.52 4.48 23.40
C PRO A 56 40.75 3.18 23.64
N ALA A 57 40.87 2.59 24.85
CA ALA A 57 40.17 1.36 25.20
C ALA A 57 38.66 1.54 25.20
N SER A 58 38.15 2.70 25.68
CA SER A 58 36.73 3.02 25.70
C SER A 58 36.09 3.15 24.30
N PHE A 59 36.86 3.35 23.25
CA PHE A 59 36.40 3.30 21.85
C PHE A 59 36.66 1.93 21.21
N PHE A 60 37.83 1.34 21.42
CA PHE A 60 38.23 0.11 20.73
C PHE A 60 37.47 -1.13 21.23
N VAL A 61 37.30 -1.29 22.54
CA VAL A 61 36.62 -2.45 23.12
C VAL A 61 35.15 -2.50 22.73
N PRO A 62 34.35 -1.42 22.84
CA PRO A 62 32.96 -1.41 22.36
C PRO A 62 32.84 -1.63 20.86
N MET A 63 33.75 -1.07 20.07
CA MET A 63 33.78 -1.31 18.65
C MET A 63 33.94 -2.79 18.31
N MET A 64 34.84 -3.50 18.99
CA MET A 64 35.03 -4.94 18.79
C MET A 64 33.79 -5.75 19.21
N ILE A 65 33.18 -5.40 20.34
CA ILE A 65 31.96 -6.03 20.84
C ILE A 65 30.82 -5.81 19.83
N THR A 66 30.67 -4.60 19.32
CA THR A 66 29.68 -4.26 18.29
C THR A 66 29.87 -5.07 17.00
N LEU A 67 31.12 -5.20 16.52
CA LEU A 67 31.43 -6.00 15.33
C LEU A 67 31.06 -7.49 15.52
N ILE A 68 31.23 -8.02 16.74
CA ILE A 68 30.81 -9.39 17.07
C ILE A 68 29.28 -9.49 17.08
N TYR A 69 28.59 -8.50 17.65
CA TYR A 69 27.12 -8.45 17.65
C TYR A 69 26.55 -8.39 16.25
N GLU A 70 27.12 -7.56 15.37
CA GLU A 70 26.68 -7.33 13.99
C GLU A 70 27.01 -8.49 13.02
N ARG A 71 27.72 -9.54 13.42
CA ARG A 71 28.10 -10.66 12.51
C ARG A 71 26.94 -11.17 11.65
N PRO A 72 25.73 -11.45 12.17
CA PRO A 72 24.60 -11.89 11.35
C PRO A 72 24.13 -10.82 10.36
N ILE A 73 24.11 -9.55 10.76
CA ILE A 73 23.71 -8.41 9.91
C ILE A 73 24.71 -8.26 8.76
N ARG A 74 26.01 -8.28 9.07
CA ARG A 74 27.11 -8.18 8.09
C ARG A 74 27.15 -9.36 7.14
N GLY A 75 26.80 -10.57 7.63
CA GLY A 75 26.65 -11.79 6.82
C GLY A 75 25.51 -11.66 5.81
N TYR A 76 24.36 -11.21 6.25
CA TYR A 76 23.19 -10.94 5.40
C TYR A 76 23.52 -9.97 4.25
N TRP A 77 24.14 -8.82 4.57
CA TRP A 77 24.55 -7.83 3.55
C TRP A 77 25.58 -8.38 2.57
N ARG A 78 26.51 -9.21 3.03
CA ARG A 78 27.52 -9.84 2.16
C ARG A 78 26.88 -10.79 1.16
N LYS A 79 25.97 -11.68 1.60
CA LYS A 79 25.25 -12.61 0.73
C LYS A 79 24.44 -11.85 -0.32
N ARG A 80 23.68 -10.85 0.11
CA ARG A 80 22.86 -10.02 -0.79
C ARG A 80 23.69 -9.22 -1.80
N TYR A 81 24.90 -8.83 -1.45
CA TYR A 81 25.83 -8.19 -2.38
C TYR A 81 26.29 -9.14 -3.49
N HIS A 82 26.60 -10.38 -3.17
CA HIS A 82 27.01 -11.41 -4.11
C HIS A 82 25.85 -12.06 -4.88
N GLY A 83 24.61 -11.58 -4.71
CA GLY A 83 23.43 -12.14 -5.38
C GLY A 83 22.95 -13.48 -4.81
N VAL A 84 23.50 -13.93 -3.69
CA VAL A 84 23.11 -15.18 -3.02
C VAL A 84 21.93 -14.86 -2.07
N PRO A 85 20.74 -15.48 -2.26
CA PRO A 85 19.63 -15.29 -1.34
C PRO A 85 20.00 -15.83 0.05
N PRO A 86 19.90 -15.02 1.13
CA PRO A 86 20.09 -15.52 2.48
C PRO A 86 18.93 -16.45 2.87
N ASP A 87 19.23 -17.49 3.65
CA ASP A 87 18.20 -18.38 4.20
C ASP A 87 17.21 -17.64 5.10
N GLN A 88 16.00 -18.18 5.24
CA GLN A 88 14.93 -17.57 6.04
C GLN A 88 15.35 -17.39 7.51
N SER A 89 16.01 -18.41 8.10
CA SER A 89 16.51 -18.35 9.47
C SER A 89 17.59 -17.26 9.66
N GLU A 90 18.51 -17.12 8.70
CA GLU A 90 19.54 -16.10 8.69
C GLU A 90 18.93 -14.70 8.54
N THR A 91 17.92 -14.57 7.68
CA THR A 91 17.19 -13.31 7.48
C THR A 91 16.49 -12.87 8.75
N VAL A 92 15.75 -13.77 9.41
CA VAL A 92 15.08 -13.48 10.69
C VAL A 92 16.11 -13.09 11.75
N LYS A 93 17.22 -13.84 11.88
CA LYS A 93 18.28 -13.54 12.85
C LYS A 93 18.94 -12.18 12.60
N ALA A 94 19.21 -11.84 11.33
CA ALA A 94 19.79 -10.54 10.97
C ALA A 94 18.81 -9.40 11.25
N ARG A 95 17.52 -9.56 10.91
CA ARG A 95 16.46 -8.59 11.18
C ARG A 95 16.24 -8.35 12.66
N THR A 96 16.14 -9.43 13.46
CA THR A 96 16.01 -9.33 14.92
C THR A 96 17.20 -8.61 15.56
N ARG A 97 18.42 -8.95 15.13
CA ARG A 97 19.64 -8.28 15.64
C ARG A 97 19.67 -6.80 15.27
N LEU A 98 19.30 -6.47 14.02
CA LEU A 98 19.28 -5.07 13.57
C LEU A 98 18.28 -4.22 14.35
N LEU A 99 17.04 -4.71 14.55
CA LEU A 99 16.02 -3.96 15.29
C LEU A 99 16.34 -3.80 16.79
N ASN A 100 17.12 -4.72 17.37
CA ASN A 100 17.57 -4.66 18.75
C ASN A 100 18.92 -3.93 18.91
N GLU A 101 19.60 -3.58 17.82
CA GLU A 101 20.93 -2.97 17.83
C GLU A 101 20.99 -1.64 18.58
N PRO A 102 20.01 -0.70 18.44
CA PRO A 102 20.01 0.53 19.22
C PRO A 102 20.05 0.29 20.73
N PHE A 103 19.28 -0.68 21.23
CA PHE A 103 19.24 -1.02 22.66
C PHE A 103 20.57 -1.63 23.14
N PHE A 104 21.16 -2.47 22.30
CA PHE A 104 22.45 -3.07 22.58
C PHE A 104 23.54 -1.99 22.68
N LEU A 105 23.59 -1.06 21.73
CA LEU A 105 24.57 0.03 21.71
C LEU A 105 24.38 0.99 22.89
N ILE A 106 23.13 1.34 23.22
CA ILE A 106 22.80 2.15 24.40
C ILE A 106 23.26 1.49 25.69
N GLY A 107 23.01 0.17 25.82
CA GLY A 107 23.49 -0.59 26.98
C GLY A 107 25.00 -0.61 27.07
N LEU A 108 25.69 -0.72 25.95
CA LEU A 108 27.14 -0.69 25.85
C LEU A 108 27.71 0.69 26.23
N ASP A 109 27.14 1.77 25.68
CA ASP A 109 27.52 3.15 26.00
C ASP A 109 27.30 3.45 27.49
N LEU A 110 26.18 3.03 28.08
CA LEU A 110 25.90 3.17 29.49
C LEU A 110 26.96 2.43 30.34
N ALA A 111 27.32 1.21 29.96
CA ALA A 111 28.35 0.44 30.65
C ALA A 111 29.72 1.13 30.60
N ILE A 112 30.09 1.77 29.49
CA ILE A 112 31.33 2.55 29.36
C ILE A 112 31.33 3.74 30.33
N TRP A 113 30.25 4.52 30.35
CA TRP A 113 30.13 5.69 31.20
C TRP A 113 30.11 5.33 32.69
N LEU A 114 29.45 4.22 33.08
CA LEU A 114 29.50 3.70 34.44
C LEU A 114 30.92 3.22 34.82
N THR A 115 31.63 2.58 33.89
CA THR A 115 33.01 2.18 34.07
C THR A 115 33.93 3.40 34.24
N ALA A 116 33.73 4.43 33.41
CA ALA A 116 34.47 5.70 33.57
C ALA A 116 34.22 6.32 34.94
N ALA A 117 32.96 6.43 35.37
CA ALA A 117 32.61 6.93 36.69
C ALA A 117 33.32 6.14 37.80
N ALA A 118 33.31 4.81 37.74
CA ALA A 118 33.97 3.95 38.73
C ALA A 118 35.50 4.12 38.73
N VAL A 119 36.14 4.13 37.55
CA VAL A 119 37.61 4.28 37.43
C VAL A 119 38.08 5.61 37.97
N TYR A 120 37.48 6.72 37.53
CA TYR A 120 37.92 8.05 37.98
C TYR A 120 37.59 8.30 39.47
N THR A 121 36.44 7.83 39.95
CA THR A 121 36.10 7.94 41.38
C THR A 121 37.07 7.14 42.24
N THR A 122 37.40 5.90 41.85
CA THR A 122 38.37 5.06 42.58
C THR A 122 39.77 5.67 42.57
N LEU A 123 40.19 6.26 41.44
CA LEU A 123 41.47 6.98 41.36
C LEU A 123 41.52 8.14 42.35
N HIS A 124 40.53 9.03 42.35
CA HIS A 124 40.46 10.16 43.26
C HIS A 124 40.44 9.71 44.72
N TRP A 125 39.67 8.65 45.04
CA TRP A 125 39.61 8.08 46.38
C TRP A 125 40.95 7.54 46.85
N ARG A 126 41.68 6.80 46.01
CA ARG A 126 43.02 6.26 46.35
C ARG A 126 44.07 7.34 46.54
N LEU A 127 43.93 8.46 45.86
CA LEU A 127 44.86 9.60 46.00
C LEU A 127 44.46 10.58 47.13
N GLY A 128 43.51 10.15 47.99
CA GLY A 128 43.14 10.93 49.18
C GLY A 128 42.30 12.18 48.86
N ALA A 129 41.58 12.17 47.71
CA ALA A 129 40.71 13.27 47.36
C ALA A 129 39.58 13.45 48.41
N GLU A 130 39.24 14.69 48.68
CA GLU A 130 38.13 15.03 49.57
C GLU A 130 36.81 14.40 49.07
N LYS A 131 35.95 13.99 50.02
CA LYS A 131 34.63 13.40 49.72
C LYS A 131 33.82 14.20 48.70
N ARG A 132 33.97 15.49 48.74
CA ARG A 132 33.35 16.44 47.85
C ARG A 132 33.78 16.29 46.38
N LEU A 133 35.12 16.17 46.14
CA LEU A 133 35.66 15.96 44.80
C LEU A 133 35.20 14.61 44.24
N LEU A 134 35.05 13.59 45.09
CA LEU A 134 34.50 12.30 44.71
C LEU A 134 33.06 12.42 44.26
N GLN A 135 32.21 13.15 44.99
CA GLN A 135 30.82 13.39 44.60
C GLN A 135 30.71 14.12 43.24
N ASP A 136 31.53 15.17 43.06
CA ASP A 136 31.58 15.94 41.82
C ASP A 136 31.95 15.05 40.60
N VAL A 137 32.97 14.21 40.75
CA VAL A 137 33.40 13.27 39.70
C VAL A 137 32.29 12.28 39.33
N VAL A 138 31.60 11.70 40.32
CA VAL A 138 30.47 10.78 40.08
C VAL A 138 29.33 11.49 39.38
N THR A 139 28.91 12.64 39.90
CA THR A 139 27.77 13.39 39.38
C THR A 139 28.00 13.82 37.93
N ARG A 140 29.18 14.36 37.62
CA ARG A 140 29.54 14.76 36.25
C ARG A 140 29.60 13.58 35.31
N SER A 141 30.19 12.46 35.71
CA SER A 141 30.26 11.26 34.87
C SER A 141 28.85 10.71 34.57
N LEU A 142 27.96 10.69 35.55
CA LEU A 142 26.57 10.24 35.37
C LEU A 142 25.78 11.18 34.45
N PHE A 143 25.90 12.51 34.64
CA PHE A 143 25.19 13.47 33.76
C PHE A 143 25.69 13.39 32.33
N THR A 144 26.99 13.32 32.12
CA THR A 144 27.55 13.19 30.78
C THR A 144 27.12 11.87 30.14
N GLY A 145 27.17 10.78 30.91
CA GLY A 145 26.69 9.48 30.45
C GLY A 145 25.22 9.54 30.04
N LEU A 146 24.38 10.17 30.84
CA LEU A 146 22.95 10.31 30.54
C LEU A 146 22.68 11.15 29.29
N ILE A 147 23.40 12.27 29.10
CA ILE A 147 23.32 13.10 27.88
C ILE A 147 23.76 12.29 26.67
N THR A 148 24.92 11.61 26.76
CA THR A 148 25.49 10.83 25.65
C THR A 148 24.54 9.71 25.23
N VAL A 149 24.02 8.94 26.18
CA VAL A 149 23.07 7.85 25.94
C VAL A 149 21.79 8.37 25.32
N THR A 150 21.29 9.52 25.75
CA THR A 150 20.08 10.11 25.16
C THR A 150 20.31 10.58 23.73
N VAL A 151 21.42 11.26 23.46
CA VAL A 151 21.81 11.67 22.11
C VAL A 151 21.98 10.44 21.23
N ALA A 152 22.69 9.42 21.71
CA ALA A 152 22.93 8.15 21.00
C ALA A 152 21.60 7.49 20.61
N PHE A 153 20.64 7.42 21.52
CA PHE A 153 19.32 6.85 21.27
C PHE A 153 18.64 7.45 20.03
N PHE A 154 18.54 8.77 19.96
CA PHE A 154 17.88 9.44 18.83
C PHE A 154 18.69 9.37 17.53
N VAL A 155 20.02 9.39 17.62
CA VAL A 155 20.91 9.23 16.45
C VAL A 155 20.79 7.83 15.87
N PHE A 156 20.82 6.79 16.73
CA PHE A 156 20.66 5.40 16.30
C PHE A 156 19.31 5.19 15.63
N GLU A 157 18.25 5.67 16.23
CA GLU A 157 16.91 5.58 15.68
C GLU A 157 16.81 6.26 14.30
N PHE A 158 17.31 7.47 14.18
CA PHE A 158 17.34 8.22 12.92
C PHE A 158 18.11 7.48 11.82
N VAL A 159 19.30 6.97 12.14
CA VAL A 159 20.14 6.25 11.18
C VAL A 159 19.51 4.92 10.80
N LEU A 160 18.98 4.18 11.76
CA LEU A 160 18.31 2.91 11.55
C LEU A 160 17.10 3.08 10.59
N GLN A 161 16.17 3.97 10.94
CA GLN A 161 14.94 4.17 10.18
C GLN A 161 15.20 4.69 8.77
N ARG A 162 16.14 5.60 8.60
CA ARG A 162 16.32 6.29 7.32
C ARG A 162 17.31 5.61 6.38
N ARG A 163 18.32 4.93 6.91
CA ARG A 163 19.41 4.38 6.09
C ARG A 163 19.39 2.86 5.98
N VAL A 164 19.00 2.14 7.01
CA VAL A 164 19.21 0.68 7.07
C VAL A 164 17.89 -0.06 6.83
N VAL A 165 16.83 0.30 7.54
CA VAL A 165 15.51 -0.33 7.46
C VAL A 165 14.96 -0.38 6.03
N PRO A 166 14.97 0.69 5.22
CA PRO A 166 14.41 0.65 3.87
C PRO A 166 15.05 -0.40 2.95
N HIS A 167 16.29 -0.80 3.25
CA HIS A 167 17.02 -1.80 2.45
C HIS A 167 16.86 -3.23 2.99
N MET A 168 16.60 -3.40 4.29
CA MET A 168 16.41 -4.71 4.91
C MET A 168 14.94 -5.13 4.99
N PHE A 169 14.02 -4.17 4.99
CA PHE A 169 12.57 -4.34 5.04
C PHE A 169 11.88 -3.57 3.90
N PRO A 170 12.14 -3.91 2.64
CA PRO A 170 11.56 -3.18 1.51
C PRO A 170 10.02 -3.30 1.45
N GLU A 171 9.47 -4.38 2.02
CA GLU A 171 8.04 -4.69 2.04
C GLU A 171 7.37 -4.39 3.40
N GLY A 172 8.09 -3.77 4.35
CA GLY A 172 7.60 -3.58 5.71
C GLY A 172 7.74 -4.84 6.58
N GLY A 173 6.80 -5.07 7.49
CA GLY A 173 6.80 -6.25 8.35
C GLY A 173 7.77 -6.16 9.53
N LEU A 174 8.17 -4.96 9.94
CA LEU A 174 9.06 -4.78 11.10
C LEU A 174 8.37 -5.28 12.38
N TRP A 175 7.09 -5.00 12.51
CA TRP A 175 6.28 -5.40 13.65
C TRP A 175 6.18 -6.92 13.82
N MET A 176 6.19 -7.66 12.71
CA MET A 176 6.10 -9.13 12.71
C MET A 176 7.43 -9.82 13.03
N THR A 177 8.56 -9.07 13.11
CA THR A 177 9.86 -9.66 13.42
C THR A 177 9.89 -10.13 14.87
N PRO A 178 10.14 -11.43 15.16
CA PRO A 178 10.06 -11.98 16.50
C PRO A 178 11.19 -11.50 17.39
N ARG A 179 10.94 -11.46 18.70
CA ARG A 179 11.96 -11.14 19.75
C ARG A 179 12.63 -9.78 19.56
N THR A 180 11.89 -8.79 19.07
CA THR A 180 12.36 -7.41 18.94
C THR A 180 11.83 -6.54 20.07
N LEU A 181 12.71 -5.68 20.60
CA LEU A 181 12.31 -4.62 21.51
C LEU A 181 11.65 -3.49 20.71
N ARG A 182 10.57 -2.95 21.25
CA ARG A 182 9.75 -1.91 20.59
C ARG A 182 9.86 -0.62 21.36
N ILE A 183 10.20 0.45 20.66
CA ILE A 183 10.26 1.78 21.24
C ILE A 183 8.92 2.47 20.98
N ARG A 184 8.03 2.47 21.98
CA ARG A 184 6.74 3.17 21.87
C ARG A 184 6.95 4.67 21.77
N ILE A 185 6.07 5.36 21.06
CA ILE A 185 6.09 6.83 20.93
C ILE A 185 6.11 7.50 22.30
N ARG A 186 5.33 6.98 23.26
CA ARG A 186 5.35 7.46 24.65
C ARG A 186 6.74 7.41 25.27
N THR A 187 7.46 6.29 25.13
CA THR A 187 8.82 6.13 25.70
C THR A 187 9.79 7.13 25.07
N ARG A 188 9.68 7.34 23.75
CA ARG A 188 10.49 8.31 23.00
C ARG A 188 10.26 9.74 23.50
N LEU A 189 9.00 10.15 23.64
CA LEU A 189 8.64 11.48 24.15
C LEU A 189 9.08 11.65 25.61
N THR A 190 8.93 10.63 26.45
CA THR A 190 9.42 10.67 27.84
C THR A 190 10.93 10.83 27.89
N ALA A 191 11.70 10.07 27.11
CA ALA A 191 13.15 10.21 27.03
C ALA A 191 13.56 11.61 26.56
N PHE A 192 12.86 12.17 25.58
CA PHE A 192 13.09 13.54 25.12
C PHE A 192 12.84 14.58 26.22
N LEU A 193 11.72 14.47 26.94
CA LEU A 193 11.39 15.37 28.04
C LEU A 193 12.42 15.29 29.17
N PHE A 194 12.88 14.09 29.52
CA PHE A 194 13.96 13.90 30.50
C PHE A 194 15.25 14.60 30.06
N ALA A 195 15.65 14.40 28.81
CA ALA A 195 16.86 14.98 28.27
C ALA A 195 16.84 16.51 28.25
N CYS A 196 15.71 17.09 27.84
CA CYS A 196 15.60 18.54 27.65
C CYS A 196 15.26 19.31 28.93
N ASN A 197 14.72 18.65 29.96
CA ASN A 197 14.29 19.33 31.19
C ASN A 197 15.06 18.86 32.44
N LEU A 198 14.98 17.57 32.75
CA LEU A 198 15.51 17.06 34.02
C LEU A 198 17.05 17.13 34.07
N VAL A 199 17.73 16.75 32.99
CA VAL A 199 19.20 16.76 32.94
C VAL A 199 19.76 18.17 33.07
N PRO A 200 19.28 19.19 32.30
CA PRO A 200 19.71 20.59 32.51
C PRO A 200 19.42 21.11 33.90
N PHE A 201 18.23 20.83 34.44
CA PHE A 201 17.84 21.27 35.77
C PHE A 201 18.79 20.71 36.86
N LEU A 202 19.05 19.40 36.82
CA LEU A 202 19.95 18.75 37.76
C LEU A 202 21.37 19.26 37.61
N SER A 203 21.86 19.53 36.40
CA SER A 203 23.17 20.09 36.13
C SER A 203 23.35 21.50 36.69
N ILE A 204 22.32 22.36 36.55
CA ILE A 204 22.33 23.71 37.14
C ILE A 204 22.26 23.63 38.66
N LEU A 205 21.44 22.74 39.22
CA LEU A 205 21.35 22.52 40.66
C LEU A 205 22.69 22.07 41.25
N ASP A 206 23.40 21.16 40.59
CA ASP A 206 24.72 20.70 40.97
C ASP A 206 25.74 21.86 40.96
N ALA A 207 25.74 22.68 39.90
CA ALA A 207 26.60 23.87 39.82
C ALA A 207 26.32 24.87 40.96
N MET A 208 25.05 25.06 41.34
CA MET A 208 24.66 25.91 42.45
C MET A 208 25.10 25.32 43.83
N MET A 209 24.95 24.01 44.03
CA MET A 209 25.40 23.33 45.24
C MET A 209 26.93 23.40 45.35
N TRP A 210 27.64 23.22 44.23
CA TRP A 210 29.09 23.41 44.17
C TRP A 210 29.49 24.82 44.59
N ALA A 211 28.87 25.87 44.05
CA ALA A 211 29.20 27.27 44.37
C ALA A 211 29.03 27.62 45.85
N ARG A 212 28.07 27.03 46.58
CA ARG A 212 27.85 27.23 48.01
C ARG A 212 28.96 26.66 48.88
N GLN A 213 29.73 25.74 48.37
CA GLN A 213 30.70 24.97 49.16
C GLN A 213 32.15 25.44 48.95
N VAL A 214 32.45 26.35 48.01
CA VAL A 214 33.82 26.81 47.71
C VAL A 214 34.18 28.02 48.56
N PRO A 215 35.28 28.00 49.30
CA PRO A 215 35.71 29.10 50.15
C PRO A 215 36.47 30.17 49.35
N TRP A 216 35.83 30.71 48.31
CA TRP A 216 36.39 31.77 47.47
C TRP A 216 35.73 33.12 47.77
N GLU A 217 36.41 34.21 47.40
CA GLU A 217 35.77 35.54 47.40
C GLU A 217 34.49 35.51 46.59
N ALA A 218 33.43 36.09 47.13
CA ALA A 218 32.08 36.04 46.52
C ALA A 218 32.04 36.48 45.04
N GLY A 219 32.85 37.47 44.65
CA GLY A 219 32.92 37.93 43.26
C GLY A 219 33.50 36.90 42.28
N ARG A 220 34.50 36.11 42.69
CA ARG A 220 35.09 35.04 41.88
C ARG A 220 34.14 33.86 41.74
N ILE A 221 33.43 33.51 42.80
CA ILE A 221 32.39 32.46 42.76
C ILE A 221 31.29 32.86 41.81
N LEU A 222 30.76 34.08 41.90
CA LEU A 222 29.70 34.57 41.07
C LEU A 222 30.08 34.58 39.57
N GLY A 223 31.30 35.03 39.24
CA GLY A 223 31.79 35.05 37.85
C GLY A 223 31.92 33.64 37.26
N LYS A 224 32.48 32.69 38.02
CA LYS A 224 32.58 31.29 37.54
C LYS A 224 31.23 30.59 37.43
N LEU A 225 30.36 30.80 38.40
CA LEU A 225 28.98 30.26 38.36
C LEU A 225 28.20 30.81 37.15
N HIS A 226 28.30 32.11 36.91
CA HIS A 226 27.66 32.76 35.77
C HIS A 226 28.16 32.20 34.44
N SER A 227 29.48 32.08 34.26
CA SER A 227 30.04 31.49 33.03
C SER A 227 29.69 30.01 32.88
N ALA A 228 29.66 29.22 33.96
CA ALA A 228 29.27 27.81 33.94
C ALA A 228 27.79 27.64 33.54
N ILE A 229 26.90 28.42 34.18
CA ILE A 229 25.47 28.37 33.84
C ILE A 229 25.23 28.78 32.38
N ILE A 230 25.83 29.83 31.86
CA ILE A 230 25.68 30.27 30.49
C ILE A 230 26.17 29.21 29.51
N SER A 231 27.38 28.67 29.71
CA SER A 231 27.96 27.68 28.80
C SER A 231 27.16 26.38 28.80
N GLN A 232 26.72 25.89 29.96
CA GLN A 232 25.87 24.70 30.08
C GLN A 232 24.51 24.93 29.44
N SER A 233 23.89 26.09 29.67
CA SER A 233 22.60 26.43 29.06
C SER A 233 22.69 26.46 27.53
N LEU A 234 23.74 27.02 26.95
CA LEU A 234 23.97 27.03 25.51
C LEU A 234 24.09 25.61 24.93
N VAL A 235 24.84 24.74 25.61
CA VAL A 235 25.00 23.33 25.21
C VAL A 235 23.66 22.62 25.27
N PHE A 236 22.92 22.75 26.39
CA PHE A 236 21.62 22.08 26.54
C PHE A 236 20.57 22.60 25.55
N ILE A 237 20.52 23.90 25.28
CA ILE A 237 19.64 24.48 24.26
C ILE A 237 20.01 23.92 22.88
N GLY A 238 21.29 23.91 22.51
CA GLY A 238 21.76 23.39 21.25
C GLY A 238 21.41 21.91 21.03
N VAL A 239 21.70 21.08 22.06
CA VAL A 239 21.34 19.65 22.04
C VAL A 239 19.84 19.47 22.01
N GLY A 240 19.08 20.22 22.81
CA GLY A 240 17.63 20.14 22.87
C GLY A 240 16.95 20.47 21.54
N VAL A 241 17.39 21.57 20.88
CA VAL A 241 16.89 21.93 19.54
C VAL A 241 17.23 20.83 18.52
N TRP A 242 18.44 20.31 18.53
CA TRP A 242 18.83 19.24 17.63
C TRP A 242 18.00 17.96 17.85
N LEU A 243 17.81 17.54 19.11
CA LEU A 243 16.94 16.40 19.44
C LEU A 243 15.49 16.65 19.04
N ALA A 244 14.96 17.86 19.23
CA ALA A 244 13.62 18.24 18.79
C ALA A 244 13.45 18.08 17.28
N ILE A 245 14.44 18.49 16.48
CA ILE A 245 14.46 18.31 15.03
C ILE A 245 14.46 16.82 14.67
N LEU A 246 15.28 16.01 15.31
CA LEU A 246 15.35 14.56 15.06
C LEU A 246 14.02 13.88 15.40
N VAL A 247 13.44 14.14 16.57
CA VAL A 247 12.14 13.57 17.00
C VAL A 247 11.02 14.00 16.07
N SER A 248 10.96 15.30 15.75
CA SER A 248 9.95 15.83 14.83
C SER A 248 10.03 15.16 13.46
N HIS A 249 11.24 14.98 12.94
CA HIS A 249 11.42 14.34 11.64
C HIS A 249 11.05 12.85 11.65
N ASN A 250 11.44 12.13 12.71
CA ASN A 250 11.15 10.69 12.85
C ASN A 250 9.65 10.39 13.04
N LEU A 251 8.87 11.34 13.55
CA LEU A 251 7.43 11.20 13.73
C LEU A 251 6.63 11.72 12.52
N THR A 252 6.99 12.91 12.01
CA THR A 252 6.20 13.57 10.96
C THR A 252 6.40 12.99 9.57
N ALA A 253 7.58 12.49 9.24
CA ALA A 253 7.85 11.94 7.91
C ALA A 253 7.01 10.68 7.60
N PRO A 254 6.96 9.65 8.48
CA PRO A 254 6.10 8.48 8.27
C PRO A 254 4.61 8.83 8.25
N LEU A 255 4.16 9.75 9.11
CA LEU A 255 2.77 10.19 9.15
C LEU A 255 2.35 10.87 7.83
N ARG A 256 3.21 11.69 7.24
CA ARG A 256 2.94 12.28 5.92
C ARG A 256 2.79 11.24 4.83
N GLU A 257 3.63 10.20 4.86
CA GLU A 257 3.57 9.10 3.89
C GLU A 257 2.26 8.32 4.03
N ILE A 258 1.85 7.99 5.27
CA ILE A 258 0.55 7.38 5.59
C ILE A 258 -0.59 8.23 5.01
N ILE A 259 -0.60 9.54 5.27
CA ILE A 259 -1.63 10.45 4.76
C ILE A 259 -1.67 10.46 3.23
N GLN A 260 -0.51 10.42 2.56
CA GLN A 260 -0.44 10.38 1.09
C GLN A 260 -1.03 9.09 0.53
N VAL A 261 -0.73 7.94 1.13
CA VAL A 261 -1.29 6.64 0.72
C VAL A 261 -2.80 6.61 0.95
N LEU A 262 -3.28 7.05 2.12
CA LEU A 262 -4.71 7.12 2.43
C LEU A 262 -5.47 8.06 1.46
N ARG A 263 -4.85 9.16 1.02
CA ARG A 263 -5.44 10.01 -0.03
C ARG A 263 -5.57 9.26 -1.36
N SER A 264 -4.58 8.45 -1.75
CA SER A 264 -4.67 7.62 -2.96
C SER A 264 -5.78 6.58 -2.84
N VAL A 265 -5.92 5.92 -1.69
CA VAL A 265 -7.02 4.99 -1.38
C VAL A 265 -8.38 5.67 -1.53
N ARG A 266 -8.54 6.88 -1.01
CA ARG A 266 -9.77 7.68 -1.17
C ARG A 266 -10.14 7.92 -2.64
N HIS A 267 -9.15 8.02 -3.53
CA HIS A 267 -9.35 8.18 -4.97
C HIS A 267 -9.44 6.85 -5.74
N GLY A 268 -9.57 5.72 -5.03
CA GLY A 268 -9.69 4.40 -5.65
C GLY A 268 -8.38 3.82 -6.20
N THR A 269 -7.23 4.35 -5.77
CA THR A 269 -5.90 3.85 -6.18
C THR A 269 -5.29 3.08 -5.02
N PHE A 270 -5.22 1.75 -5.12
CA PHE A 270 -4.84 0.84 -4.02
C PHE A 270 -3.42 0.26 -4.16
N ASP A 271 -2.70 0.57 -5.23
CA ASP A 271 -1.37 0.04 -5.57
C ASP A 271 -0.22 0.65 -4.74
N LYS A 272 -0.49 1.78 -4.07
CA LYS A 272 0.52 2.45 -3.26
C LYS A 272 0.65 1.83 -1.89
N LYS A 273 1.91 1.59 -1.48
CA LYS A 273 2.26 1.08 -0.15
C LYS A 273 2.93 2.16 0.70
N VAL A 274 2.62 2.16 1.99
CA VAL A 274 3.34 2.92 3.01
C VAL A 274 4.69 2.27 3.22
N ARG A 275 5.77 3.06 3.18
CA ARG A 275 7.12 2.58 3.53
C ARG A 275 7.25 2.54 5.04
N VAL A 276 7.15 1.35 5.60
CA VAL A 276 7.28 1.14 7.04
C VAL A 276 8.76 1.19 7.44
N THR A 277 9.13 2.19 8.23
CA THR A 277 10.52 2.43 8.64
C THR A 277 10.74 2.36 10.14
N SER A 278 9.68 2.34 10.95
CA SER A 278 9.75 2.24 12.40
C SER A 278 9.11 0.96 12.93
N ASN A 279 9.55 0.52 14.12
CA ASN A 279 8.98 -0.64 14.84
C ASN A 279 8.17 -0.16 16.06
N ASP A 280 7.36 0.89 15.86
CA ASP A 280 6.47 1.51 16.84
C ASP A 280 5.01 1.48 16.36
N GLU A 281 4.15 2.24 17.02
CA GLU A 281 2.73 2.34 16.69
C GLU A 281 2.50 2.90 15.27
N ILE A 282 3.37 3.79 14.78
CA ILE A 282 3.28 4.35 13.42
C ILE A 282 3.64 3.28 12.38
N GLY A 283 4.70 2.52 12.65
CA GLY A 283 5.11 1.41 11.78
C GLY A 283 4.03 0.34 11.68
N TYR A 284 3.43 -0.04 12.82
CA TYR A 284 2.29 -0.96 12.85
C TYR A 284 1.11 -0.44 12.03
N THR A 285 0.77 0.84 12.18
CA THR A 285 -0.30 1.47 11.39
C THR A 285 0.01 1.40 9.89
N GLY A 286 1.27 1.61 9.50
CA GLY A 286 1.70 1.48 8.11
C GLY A 286 1.54 0.06 7.55
N ASP A 287 1.92 -0.97 8.33
CA ASP A 287 1.74 -2.38 7.95
C ASP A 287 0.26 -2.72 7.78
N VAL A 288 -0.61 -2.31 8.72
CA VAL A 288 -2.08 -2.53 8.63
C VAL A 288 -2.69 -1.84 7.41
N ILE A 289 -2.24 -0.62 7.07
CA ILE A 289 -2.70 0.08 5.86
C ILE A 289 -2.27 -0.68 4.60
N ASN A 290 -1.06 -1.22 4.56
CA ASN A 290 -0.58 -2.01 3.44
C ASN A 290 -1.41 -3.30 3.26
N GLU A 291 -1.71 -4.01 4.34
CA GLU A 291 -2.58 -5.19 4.33
C GLU A 291 -4.01 -4.84 3.87
N MET A 292 -4.57 -3.72 4.36
CA MET A 292 -5.86 -3.22 3.91
C MET A 292 -5.86 -2.91 2.40
N ASN A 293 -4.81 -2.27 1.88
CA ASN A 293 -4.68 -1.96 0.46
C ASN A 293 -4.61 -3.22 -0.41
N GLU A 294 -3.91 -4.26 0.04
CA GLU A 294 -3.86 -5.56 -0.65
C GLU A 294 -5.26 -6.19 -0.75
N GLY A 295 -6.02 -6.19 0.34
CA GLY A 295 -7.41 -6.66 0.33
C GLY A 295 -8.34 -5.82 -0.56
N LEU A 296 -8.15 -4.50 -0.60
CA LEU A 296 -8.90 -3.62 -1.51
C LEU A 296 -8.54 -3.85 -2.97
N MET A 297 -7.27 -4.06 -3.30
CA MET A 297 -6.82 -4.42 -4.65
C MET A 297 -7.42 -5.75 -5.11
N GLU A 298 -7.40 -6.77 -4.26
CA GLU A 298 -8.00 -8.07 -4.56
C GLU A 298 -9.50 -7.93 -4.83
N ARG A 299 -10.21 -7.20 -3.96
CA ARG A 299 -11.64 -6.92 -4.15
C ARG A 299 -11.93 -6.17 -5.44
N ASP A 300 -11.14 -5.16 -5.79
CA ASP A 300 -11.30 -4.39 -7.02
C ASP A 300 -11.00 -5.24 -8.26
N PHE A 301 -9.97 -6.09 -8.20
CA PHE A 301 -9.65 -7.06 -9.23
C PHE A 301 -10.79 -8.06 -9.45
N ILE A 302 -11.36 -8.63 -8.37
CA ILE A 302 -12.52 -9.52 -8.44
C ILE A 302 -13.70 -8.79 -9.09
N LYS A 303 -14.02 -7.57 -8.62
CA LYS A 303 -15.11 -6.74 -9.15
C LYS A 303 -14.94 -6.44 -10.64
N THR A 304 -13.74 -6.08 -11.05
CA THR A 304 -13.41 -5.73 -12.45
C THR A 304 -13.44 -6.98 -13.35
N THR A 305 -12.91 -8.10 -12.85
CA THR A 305 -12.89 -9.37 -13.57
C THR A 305 -14.30 -9.92 -13.70
N PHE A 306 -15.08 -9.91 -12.61
CA PHE A 306 -16.49 -10.32 -12.63
C PHE A 306 -17.33 -9.45 -13.59
N GLY A 307 -17.05 -8.15 -13.65
CA GLY A 307 -17.70 -7.23 -14.60
C GLY A 307 -17.45 -7.52 -16.09
N LYS A 308 -16.49 -8.41 -16.43
CA LYS A 308 -16.29 -8.89 -17.81
C LYS A 308 -17.18 -10.07 -18.17
N TYR A 309 -17.66 -10.81 -17.17
CA TYR A 309 -18.52 -11.99 -17.35
C TYR A 309 -20.00 -11.68 -17.10
N VAL A 310 -20.29 -10.59 -16.39
CA VAL A 310 -21.65 -10.10 -16.12
C VAL A 310 -21.69 -8.64 -16.50
N THR A 311 -22.72 -8.21 -17.23
CA THR A 311 -22.83 -6.80 -17.65
C THR A 311 -22.96 -5.89 -16.44
N GLN A 312 -22.56 -4.62 -16.61
CA GLN A 312 -22.52 -3.65 -15.51
C GLN A 312 -23.91 -3.45 -14.89
N GLU A 313 -24.94 -3.45 -15.72
CA GLU A 313 -26.33 -3.27 -15.33
C GLU A 313 -26.80 -4.42 -14.43
N ILE A 314 -26.55 -5.67 -14.80
CA ILE A 314 -26.91 -6.85 -14.00
C ILE A 314 -26.14 -6.86 -12.69
N ARG A 315 -24.84 -6.58 -12.75
CA ARG A 315 -23.99 -6.53 -11.55
C ARG A 315 -24.52 -5.49 -10.55
N ASP A 316 -24.85 -4.29 -11.01
CA ASP A 316 -25.29 -3.19 -10.15
C ASP A 316 -26.68 -3.48 -9.54
N GLU A 317 -27.57 -4.13 -10.30
CA GLU A 317 -28.88 -4.60 -9.81
C GLU A 317 -28.75 -5.75 -8.78
N ILE A 318 -27.85 -6.71 -9.02
CA ILE A 318 -27.55 -7.80 -8.06
C ILE A 318 -26.97 -7.22 -6.77
N LEU A 319 -25.97 -6.33 -6.86
CA LEU A 319 -25.32 -5.72 -5.69
C LEU A 319 -26.29 -4.83 -4.90
N ALA A 320 -27.27 -4.24 -5.56
CA ALA A 320 -28.33 -3.46 -4.93
C ALA A 320 -29.43 -4.32 -4.30
N GLY A 321 -29.41 -5.65 -4.50
CA GLY A 321 -30.45 -6.56 -4.00
C GLY A 321 -31.81 -6.37 -4.67
N ARG A 322 -31.86 -5.76 -5.85
CA ARG A 322 -33.09 -5.43 -6.56
C ARG A 322 -33.60 -6.54 -7.49
N ILE A 323 -32.78 -7.55 -7.77
CA ILE A 323 -33.21 -8.73 -8.53
C ILE A 323 -33.73 -9.78 -7.55
N PRO A 324 -35.05 -10.05 -7.52
CA PRO A 324 -35.63 -11.09 -6.68
C PRO A 324 -35.06 -12.46 -7.05
N LEU A 325 -34.75 -13.29 -6.06
CA LEU A 325 -34.30 -14.68 -6.30
C LEU A 325 -35.41 -15.52 -6.95
N ASP A 326 -36.68 -15.24 -6.62
CA ASP A 326 -37.86 -15.95 -7.13
C ASP A 326 -38.30 -15.48 -8.52
N GLY A 327 -37.65 -14.45 -9.08
CA GLY A 327 -37.99 -13.87 -10.38
C GLY A 327 -39.21 -12.93 -10.34
N GLU A 328 -39.39 -12.19 -11.43
CA GLU A 328 -40.51 -11.28 -11.63
C GLU A 328 -41.08 -11.40 -13.04
N ILE A 329 -42.38 -11.23 -13.16
CA ILE A 329 -43.05 -11.17 -14.47
C ILE A 329 -42.88 -9.76 -15.03
N ARG A 330 -42.32 -9.67 -16.23
CA ARG A 330 -42.09 -8.41 -16.95
C ARG A 330 -42.48 -8.51 -18.41
N THR A 331 -43.03 -7.44 -18.95
CA THR A 331 -43.14 -7.27 -20.39
C THR A 331 -41.86 -6.68 -20.95
N VAL A 332 -41.20 -7.41 -21.82
CA VAL A 332 -39.89 -7.06 -22.39
C VAL A 332 -39.91 -7.23 -23.91
N THR A 333 -38.89 -6.70 -24.58
CA THR A 333 -38.63 -7.06 -25.98
C THR A 333 -37.35 -7.89 -26.01
N VAL A 334 -37.45 -9.07 -26.61
CA VAL A 334 -36.33 -9.99 -26.82
C VAL A 334 -35.88 -9.89 -28.27
N LEU A 335 -34.58 -9.83 -28.47
CA LEU A 335 -33.92 -9.80 -29.76
C LEU A 335 -32.95 -10.98 -29.86
N PHE A 336 -33.09 -11.77 -30.90
CA PHE A 336 -32.11 -12.79 -31.30
C PHE A 336 -31.43 -12.37 -32.60
N ALA A 337 -30.13 -12.58 -32.70
CA ALA A 337 -29.33 -12.33 -33.91
C ALA A 337 -28.37 -13.48 -34.14
N ASP A 338 -28.43 -14.13 -35.33
CA ASP A 338 -27.62 -15.29 -35.67
C ASP A 338 -26.87 -15.09 -36.99
N LEU A 339 -25.62 -15.58 -37.08
CA LEU A 339 -24.83 -15.46 -38.30
C LEU A 339 -25.29 -16.45 -39.38
N ARG A 340 -25.35 -15.99 -40.58
CA ARG A 340 -25.65 -16.85 -41.74
C ARG A 340 -24.41 -17.58 -42.21
N ASN A 341 -24.59 -18.87 -42.56
CA ASN A 341 -23.52 -19.73 -43.09
C ASN A 341 -22.28 -19.83 -42.16
N TYR A 342 -22.49 -19.69 -40.83
CA TYR A 342 -21.42 -19.79 -39.86
C TYR A 342 -20.76 -21.17 -39.83
N THR A 343 -21.55 -22.27 -39.80
CA THR A 343 -21.00 -23.64 -39.75
C THR A 343 -20.07 -23.96 -40.92
N PRO A 344 -20.42 -23.69 -42.19
CA PRO A 344 -19.50 -23.87 -43.30
C PRO A 344 -18.25 -22.98 -43.25
N MET A 345 -18.35 -21.80 -42.64
CA MET A 345 -17.24 -20.90 -42.47
C MET A 345 -16.24 -21.45 -41.44
N VAL A 346 -16.71 -21.96 -40.31
CA VAL A 346 -15.86 -22.55 -39.25
C VAL A 346 -15.09 -23.75 -39.78
N GLU A 347 -15.71 -24.62 -40.59
CA GLU A 347 -15.04 -25.78 -41.18
C GLU A 347 -13.86 -25.41 -42.08
N ARG A 348 -13.86 -24.20 -42.65
CA ARG A 348 -12.84 -23.73 -43.60
C ARG A 348 -11.83 -22.76 -42.99
N THR A 349 -12.08 -22.30 -41.76
CA THR A 349 -11.27 -21.26 -41.09
C THR A 349 -10.51 -21.85 -39.89
N LYS A 350 -9.28 -21.39 -39.65
CA LYS A 350 -8.53 -21.83 -38.48
C LYS A 350 -9.21 -21.42 -37.17
N PRO A 351 -9.25 -22.28 -36.14
CA PRO A 351 -9.97 -21.99 -34.90
C PRO A 351 -9.63 -20.64 -34.24
N LYS A 352 -8.36 -20.23 -34.25
CA LYS A 352 -7.94 -18.92 -33.69
C LYS A 352 -8.49 -17.73 -34.47
N GLU A 353 -8.66 -17.88 -35.79
CA GLU A 353 -9.20 -16.86 -36.66
C GLU A 353 -10.71 -16.75 -36.48
N VAL A 354 -11.40 -17.89 -36.30
CA VAL A 354 -12.85 -17.94 -35.96
C VAL A 354 -13.11 -17.19 -34.66
N VAL A 355 -12.32 -17.44 -33.60
CA VAL A 355 -12.46 -16.74 -32.31
C VAL A 355 -12.23 -15.23 -32.46
N LYS A 356 -11.24 -14.81 -33.27
CA LYS A 356 -10.98 -13.39 -33.51
C LYS A 356 -12.13 -12.73 -34.24
N LEU A 357 -12.67 -13.41 -35.26
CA LEU A 357 -13.81 -12.94 -36.05
C LEU A 357 -15.06 -12.82 -35.18
N LEU A 358 -15.40 -13.86 -34.40
CA LEU A 358 -16.55 -13.82 -33.48
C LEU A 358 -16.43 -12.71 -32.44
N ASN A 359 -15.25 -12.56 -31.83
CA ASN A 359 -15.05 -11.49 -30.87
C ASN A 359 -15.21 -10.09 -31.50
N GLY A 360 -14.77 -9.90 -32.74
CA GLY A 360 -14.99 -8.67 -33.49
C GLY A 360 -16.47 -8.43 -33.75
N TYR A 361 -17.18 -9.43 -34.25
CA TYR A 361 -18.62 -9.37 -34.49
C TYR A 361 -19.39 -9.07 -33.19
N PHE A 362 -19.16 -9.84 -32.14
CA PHE A 362 -19.85 -9.65 -30.86
C PHE A 362 -19.59 -8.28 -30.25
N LYS A 363 -18.37 -7.74 -30.38
CA LYS A 363 -18.07 -6.39 -29.94
C LYS A 363 -18.96 -5.34 -30.62
N GLU A 364 -19.03 -5.37 -31.93
CA GLU A 364 -19.84 -4.41 -32.69
C GLU A 364 -21.33 -4.55 -32.39
N MET A 365 -21.82 -5.79 -32.22
CA MET A 365 -23.21 -6.05 -31.89
C MET A 365 -23.56 -5.64 -30.45
N ASP A 366 -22.72 -5.94 -29.49
CA ASP A 366 -22.91 -5.52 -28.09
C ASP A 366 -22.93 -3.98 -27.96
N GLU A 367 -22.04 -3.30 -28.68
CA GLU A 367 -22.04 -1.84 -28.72
C GLU A 367 -23.33 -1.26 -29.29
N ALA A 368 -23.89 -1.88 -30.34
CA ALA A 368 -25.18 -1.46 -30.92
C ALA A 368 -26.34 -1.68 -29.93
N VAL A 369 -26.39 -2.84 -29.28
CA VAL A 369 -27.42 -3.17 -28.28
C VAL A 369 -27.34 -2.18 -27.08
N ARG A 370 -26.17 -1.93 -26.57
CA ARG A 370 -25.95 -1.00 -25.42
C ARG A 370 -26.26 0.45 -25.77
N ALA A 371 -25.93 0.89 -27.00
CA ALA A 371 -26.22 2.27 -27.45
C ALA A 371 -27.74 2.57 -27.42
N HIS A 372 -28.58 1.54 -27.53
CA HIS A 372 -30.02 1.63 -27.44
C HIS A 372 -30.61 1.05 -26.15
N HIS A 373 -29.83 1.05 -25.05
CA HIS A 373 -30.24 0.62 -23.71
C HIS A 373 -30.69 -0.84 -23.61
N GLY A 374 -30.26 -1.69 -24.54
CA GLY A 374 -30.42 -3.13 -24.47
C GLY A 374 -29.30 -3.81 -23.65
N LEU A 375 -29.55 -5.04 -23.29
CA LEU A 375 -28.66 -5.89 -22.57
C LEU A 375 -28.45 -7.20 -23.31
N VAL A 376 -27.22 -7.54 -23.67
CA VAL A 376 -26.87 -8.87 -24.14
C VAL A 376 -26.86 -9.82 -22.96
N LEU A 377 -27.76 -10.83 -22.97
CA LEU A 377 -27.86 -11.82 -21.90
C LEU A 377 -26.81 -12.92 -22.04
N GLN A 378 -26.66 -13.43 -23.25
CA GLN A 378 -25.72 -14.51 -23.56
C GLN A 378 -25.35 -14.59 -25.03
N TYR A 379 -24.23 -15.25 -25.29
CA TYR A 379 -23.80 -15.68 -26.63
C TYR A 379 -23.94 -17.20 -26.70
N ILE A 380 -24.70 -17.69 -27.68
CA ILE A 380 -25.01 -19.12 -27.87
C ILE A 380 -24.36 -19.57 -29.18
N GLY A 381 -23.10 -19.98 -29.15
CA GLY A 381 -22.34 -20.22 -30.39
C GLY A 381 -22.08 -18.92 -31.16
N ASP A 382 -22.74 -18.72 -32.29
CA ASP A 382 -22.73 -17.50 -33.08
C ASP A 382 -24.01 -16.64 -32.93
N GLU A 383 -24.98 -17.11 -32.13
CA GLU A 383 -26.22 -16.40 -31.83
C GLU A 383 -26.06 -15.48 -30.63
N ILE A 384 -26.74 -14.34 -30.68
CA ILE A 384 -26.81 -13.33 -29.61
C ILE A 384 -28.23 -13.30 -29.09
N GLU A 385 -28.43 -13.45 -27.78
CA GLU A 385 -29.67 -13.15 -27.10
C GLU A 385 -29.55 -11.80 -26.37
N ALA A 386 -30.45 -10.86 -26.71
CA ALA A 386 -30.49 -9.55 -26.06
C ALA A 386 -31.90 -9.20 -25.60
N VAL A 387 -32.01 -8.40 -24.55
CA VAL A 387 -33.25 -7.94 -23.94
C VAL A 387 -33.29 -6.43 -23.80
N PHE A 388 -34.50 -5.88 -23.97
CA PHE A 388 -34.80 -4.47 -23.73
C PHE A 388 -36.01 -4.39 -22.77
N GLY A 389 -35.89 -3.54 -21.72
CA GLY A 389 -36.89 -3.41 -20.66
C GLY A 389 -36.62 -4.25 -19.42
N ALA A 390 -35.49 -4.97 -19.37
CA ALA A 390 -34.98 -5.65 -18.17
C ALA A 390 -33.45 -5.58 -18.16
N PRO A 391 -32.80 -5.58 -16.98
CA PRO A 391 -33.36 -5.52 -15.61
C PRO A 391 -33.97 -4.14 -15.30
N VAL A 392 -33.62 -3.11 -16.05
CA VAL A 392 -34.16 -1.76 -15.87
C VAL A 392 -35.40 -1.59 -16.73
N ALA A 393 -36.56 -1.30 -16.11
CA ALA A 393 -37.82 -1.10 -16.81
C ALA A 393 -37.78 0.14 -17.70
N ARG A 394 -38.25 -0.01 -18.95
CA ARG A 394 -38.39 1.07 -19.93
C ARG A 394 -39.70 0.86 -20.72
N GLU A 395 -40.46 1.92 -20.90
CA GLU A 395 -41.70 1.83 -21.68
C GLU A 395 -41.48 1.85 -23.21
N ASP A 396 -40.32 2.32 -23.67
CA ASP A 396 -39.96 2.44 -25.09
C ASP A 396 -39.11 1.24 -25.58
N HIS A 397 -39.05 0.15 -24.81
CA HIS A 397 -38.21 -1.01 -25.08
C HIS A 397 -38.45 -1.63 -26.50
N PRO A 398 -39.67 -1.67 -27.10
CA PRO A 398 -39.82 -2.18 -28.44
C PRO A 398 -39.15 -1.28 -29.49
N THR A 399 -39.26 0.04 -29.30
CA THR A 399 -38.64 1.06 -30.18
C THR A 399 -37.12 0.95 -30.11
N MET A 400 -36.57 0.80 -28.90
CA MET A 400 -35.12 0.65 -28.69
C MET A 400 -34.58 -0.62 -29.33
N ALA A 401 -35.32 -1.73 -29.25
CA ALA A 401 -34.92 -2.99 -29.88
C ALA A 401 -34.84 -2.88 -31.42
N VAL A 402 -35.78 -2.19 -32.04
CA VAL A 402 -35.76 -1.97 -33.50
C VAL A 402 -34.62 -1.03 -33.90
N LYS A 403 -34.36 0.03 -33.13
CA LYS A 403 -33.20 0.92 -33.36
C LYS A 403 -31.88 0.16 -33.23
N ALA A 404 -31.77 -0.69 -32.22
CA ALA A 404 -30.58 -1.53 -32.03
C ALA A 404 -30.36 -2.46 -33.21
N ALA A 405 -31.42 -3.12 -33.71
CA ALA A 405 -31.32 -4.00 -34.87
C ALA A 405 -30.85 -3.25 -36.13
N LEU A 406 -31.36 -2.05 -36.38
CA LEU A 406 -30.91 -1.20 -37.49
C LEU A 406 -29.44 -0.76 -37.35
N GLU A 407 -29.02 -0.43 -36.15
CA GLU A 407 -27.63 -0.09 -35.87
C GLU A 407 -26.72 -1.33 -35.98
N MET A 408 -27.15 -2.51 -35.53
CA MET A 408 -26.44 -3.77 -35.71
C MET A 408 -26.21 -4.07 -37.21
N ALA A 409 -27.24 -3.92 -38.05
CA ALA A 409 -27.11 -4.10 -39.48
C ALA A 409 -26.14 -3.10 -40.12
N LYS A 410 -26.16 -1.85 -39.70
CA LYS A 410 -25.21 -0.82 -40.15
C LYS A 410 -23.78 -1.14 -39.73
N ARG A 411 -23.54 -1.46 -38.46
CA ARG A 411 -22.21 -1.82 -37.94
C ARG A 411 -21.65 -3.09 -38.58
N LEU A 412 -22.51 -4.07 -38.90
CA LEU A 412 -22.07 -5.26 -39.63
C LEU A 412 -21.58 -4.91 -41.05
N ARG A 413 -22.24 -3.98 -41.74
CA ARG A 413 -21.75 -3.49 -43.05
C ARG A 413 -20.39 -2.82 -42.95
N ASP A 414 -20.15 -2.05 -41.88
CA ASP A 414 -18.87 -1.39 -41.68
C ASP A 414 -17.79 -2.40 -41.27
N PHE A 415 -18.09 -3.34 -40.39
CA PHE A 415 -17.20 -4.43 -39.99
C PHE A 415 -16.81 -5.33 -41.17
N ASN A 416 -17.74 -5.58 -42.12
CA ASN A 416 -17.47 -6.33 -43.35
C ASN A 416 -16.39 -5.65 -44.21
N LYS A 417 -16.31 -4.31 -44.26
CA LYS A 417 -15.22 -3.60 -44.95
C LYS A 417 -13.85 -3.89 -44.31
N GLU A 418 -13.81 -3.99 -42.98
CA GLU A 418 -12.60 -4.39 -42.28
C GLU A 418 -12.24 -5.84 -42.57
N LEU A 419 -13.22 -6.75 -42.55
CA LEU A 419 -13.01 -8.17 -42.86
C LEU A 419 -12.48 -8.38 -44.29
N GLU A 420 -13.03 -7.68 -45.26
CA GLU A 420 -12.55 -7.70 -46.64
C GLU A 420 -11.06 -7.27 -46.74
N SER A 421 -10.69 -6.21 -46.00
CA SER A 421 -9.28 -5.74 -45.95
C SER A 421 -8.32 -6.77 -45.35
N MET A 422 -8.85 -7.67 -44.50
CA MET A 422 -8.11 -8.78 -43.89
C MET A 422 -8.18 -10.09 -44.70
N GLY A 423 -8.90 -10.10 -45.81
CA GLY A 423 -9.08 -11.29 -46.68
C GLY A 423 -10.13 -12.28 -46.19
N PHE A 424 -11.04 -11.86 -45.31
CA PHE A 424 -12.17 -12.68 -44.86
C PHE A 424 -13.43 -12.42 -45.71
N PRO A 425 -14.28 -13.40 -45.86
CA PRO A 425 -15.56 -13.20 -46.53
C PRO A 425 -16.48 -12.34 -45.66
N PRO A 426 -17.41 -11.58 -46.28
CA PRO A 426 -18.38 -10.79 -45.56
C PRO A 426 -19.34 -11.67 -44.77
N LEU A 427 -19.66 -11.23 -43.56
CA LEU A 427 -20.66 -11.86 -42.69
C LEU A 427 -22.05 -11.30 -42.99
N ALA A 428 -23.06 -12.12 -42.79
CA ALA A 428 -24.45 -11.71 -42.77
C ALA A 428 -25.12 -12.30 -41.54
N HIS A 429 -26.14 -11.62 -41.02
CA HIS A 429 -26.93 -12.11 -39.90
C HIS A 429 -28.42 -12.00 -40.17
N GLY A 430 -29.24 -12.69 -39.37
CA GLY A 430 -30.66 -12.51 -39.29
C GLY A 430 -31.07 -12.07 -37.90
N ILE A 431 -31.95 -11.08 -37.76
CA ILE A 431 -32.41 -10.56 -36.48
C ILE A 431 -33.90 -10.79 -36.32
N GLY A 432 -34.31 -11.40 -35.20
CA GLY A 432 -35.71 -11.62 -34.83
C GLY A 432 -36.07 -10.87 -33.55
N ILE A 433 -37.19 -10.13 -33.58
CA ILE A 433 -37.62 -9.29 -32.46
C ILE A 433 -39.06 -9.63 -32.07
N HIS A 434 -39.27 -9.94 -30.77
CA HIS A 434 -40.60 -10.17 -30.23
C HIS A 434 -40.77 -9.49 -28.86
N THR A 435 -41.97 -8.94 -28.63
CA THR A 435 -42.37 -8.30 -27.39
C THR A 435 -43.42 -9.13 -26.68
N GLY A 436 -43.25 -9.42 -25.42
CA GLY A 436 -44.20 -10.18 -24.62
C GLY A 436 -43.77 -10.32 -23.14
N GLU A 437 -44.57 -11.05 -22.37
CA GLU A 437 -44.28 -11.34 -20.97
C GLU A 437 -43.26 -12.45 -20.84
N VAL A 438 -42.35 -12.27 -19.85
CA VAL A 438 -41.36 -13.25 -19.44
C VAL A 438 -41.27 -13.26 -17.91
N VAL A 439 -40.75 -14.34 -17.36
CA VAL A 439 -40.22 -14.37 -16.01
C VAL A 439 -38.73 -14.05 -16.09
N ALA A 440 -38.34 -12.93 -15.55
CA ALA A 440 -36.94 -12.53 -15.44
C ALA A 440 -36.41 -12.94 -14.05
N ALA A 441 -35.45 -13.85 -14.01
CA ALA A 441 -34.97 -14.47 -12.75
C ALA A 441 -33.50 -14.84 -12.79
N ASN A 442 -32.91 -15.03 -11.60
CA ASN A 442 -31.63 -15.70 -11.46
C ASN A 442 -31.84 -17.22 -11.45
N ILE A 443 -31.38 -17.87 -12.49
CA ILE A 443 -31.58 -19.32 -12.71
C ILE A 443 -30.25 -20.05 -12.64
N GLY A 444 -30.22 -21.17 -11.93
CA GLY A 444 -29.04 -22.02 -11.82
C GLY A 444 -28.94 -22.79 -10.51
N SER A 445 -27.75 -23.18 -10.16
CA SER A 445 -27.45 -23.82 -8.88
C SER A 445 -27.01 -22.79 -7.84
N PRO A 446 -26.95 -23.14 -6.52
CA PRO A 446 -26.42 -22.23 -5.50
C PRO A 446 -25.02 -21.68 -5.78
N ASP A 447 -24.21 -22.44 -6.51
CA ASP A 447 -22.82 -22.08 -6.83
C ASP A 447 -22.68 -21.37 -8.18
N ARG A 448 -23.73 -21.37 -9.03
CA ARG A 448 -23.71 -20.76 -10.36
C ARG A 448 -25.10 -20.29 -10.76
N LEU A 449 -25.33 -18.99 -10.68
CA LEU A 449 -26.56 -18.32 -11.11
C LEU A 449 -26.29 -17.51 -12.37
N SER A 450 -27.28 -17.47 -13.25
CA SER A 450 -27.31 -16.60 -14.43
C SER A 450 -28.65 -15.86 -14.49
N TYR A 451 -28.61 -14.56 -14.76
CA TYR A 451 -29.82 -13.82 -15.05
C TYR A 451 -30.34 -14.25 -16.40
N ALA A 452 -31.56 -14.74 -16.42
CA ALA A 452 -32.17 -15.32 -17.61
C ALA A 452 -33.66 -14.97 -17.71
N LEU A 453 -34.17 -15.06 -18.92
CA LEU A 453 -35.57 -14.88 -19.21
C LEU A 453 -36.22 -16.24 -19.52
N VAL A 454 -37.35 -16.51 -18.88
CA VAL A 454 -38.11 -17.74 -19.11
C VAL A 454 -39.53 -17.38 -19.60
N GLY A 455 -39.92 -17.95 -20.70
CA GLY A 455 -41.25 -17.75 -21.24
C GLY A 455 -41.35 -18.07 -22.73
N ASP A 456 -42.58 -18.17 -23.22
CA ASP A 456 -42.86 -18.40 -24.64
C ASP A 456 -42.35 -17.25 -25.52
N THR A 457 -42.29 -16.05 -24.99
CA THR A 457 -41.73 -14.83 -25.62
C THR A 457 -40.30 -15.03 -26.12
N VAL A 458 -39.44 -15.66 -25.32
CA VAL A 458 -38.03 -15.94 -25.69
C VAL A 458 -37.99 -16.91 -26.87
N ASN A 459 -38.72 -18.01 -26.76
CA ASN A 459 -38.78 -19.03 -27.81
C ASN A 459 -39.35 -18.46 -29.11
N LEU A 460 -40.34 -17.55 -29.03
CA LEU A 460 -40.95 -16.95 -30.20
C LEU A 460 -39.98 -15.95 -30.90
N ALA A 461 -39.21 -15.18 -30.13
CA ALA A 461 -38.20 -14.29 -30.70
C ALA A 461 -37.12 -15.06 -31.49
N SER A 462 -36.60 -16.17 -30.92
CA SER A 462 -35.64 -17.04 -31.61
C SER A 462 -36.24 -17.64 -32.90
N ARG A 463 -37.50 -18.14 -32.87
CA ARG A 463 -38.16 -18.67 -34.06
C ARG A 463 -38.43 -17.60 -35.14
N VAL A 464 -38.68 -16.36 -34.75
CA VAL A 464 -38.82 -15.23 -35.69
C VAL A 464 -37.47 -14.93 -36.34
N GLN A 465 -36.37 -15.09 -35.59
CA GLN A 465 -35.02 -14.96 -36.15
C GLN A 465 -34.75 -16.02 -37.23
N ASP A 466 -35.11 -17.29 -37.01
CA ASP A 466 -34.95 -18.39 -37.97
C ASP A 466 -35.66 -18.10 -39.32
N LEU A 467 -36.83 -17.47 -39.27
CA LEU A 467 -37.62 -17.13 -40.48
C LEU A 467 -36.91 -16.18 -41.44
N ASN A 468 -35.92 -15.41 -40.97
CA ASN A 468 -35.15 -14.51 -41.84
C ASN A 468 -34.50 -15.25 -43.01
N LYS A 469 -34.09 -16.51 -42.80
CA LYS A 469 -33.49 -17.34 -43.86
C LYS A 469 -34.49 -17.73 -44.92
N GLU A 470 -35.72 -18.08 -44.54
CA GLU A 470 -36.79 -18.48 -45.46
C GLU A 470 -37.37 -17.28 -46.20
N MET A 471 -37.52 -16.14 -45.52
CA MET A 471 -38.11 -14.92 -46.08
C MET A 471 -37.11 -14.02 -46.83
N GLY A 472 -35.80 -14.35 -46.81
CA GLY A 472 -34.78 -13.54 -47.47
C GLY A 472 -34.63 -12.14 -46.85
N THR A 473 -34.92 -11.98 -45.56
CA THR A 473 -34.92 -10.70 -44.84
C THR A 473 -33.74 -10.63 -43.84
N GLU A 474 -33.35 -9.44 -43.42
CA GLU A 474 -32.30 -9.24 -42.41
C GLU A 474 -32.90 -9.04 -41.01
N ILE A 475 -34.04 -8.30 -40.92
CA ILE A 475 -34.67 -7.97 -39.64
C ILE A 475 -36.16 -8.30 -39.73
N LEU A 476 -36.63 -9.12 -38.81
CA LEU A 476 -38.06 -9.47 -38.65
C LEU A 476 -38.52 -9.08 -37.23
N LEU A 477 -39.76 -8.55 -37.18
CA LEU A 477 -40.43 -8.27 -35.90
C LEU A 477 -41.89 -8.74 -35.95
N THR A 478 -42.44 -9.08 -34.79
CA THR A 478 -43.84 -9.52 -34.68
C THR A 478 -44.81 -8.34 -34.55
N ALA A 479 -46.12 -8.61 -34.78
CA ALA A 479 -47.17 -7.63 -34.56
C ALA A 479 -47.17 -7.07 -33.12
N ALA A 480 -46.83 -7.89 -32.11
CA ALA A 480 -46.74 -7.43 -30.74
C ALA A 480 -45.63 -6.36 -30.56
N THR A 481 -44.49 -6.54 -31.22
CA THR A 481 -43.44 -5.52 -31.23
C THR A 481 -43.88 -4.28 -32.00
N GLN A 482 -44.48 -4.45 -33.15
CA GLN A 482 -45.00 -3.34 -33.98
C GLN A 482 -45.99 -2.48 -33.21
N ALA A 483 -46.92 -3.09 -32.46
CA ALA A 483 -47.92 -2.38 -31.66
C ALA A 483 -47.32 -1.54 -30.51
N GLY A 484 -46.12 -1.92 -30.02
CA GLY A 484 -45.41 -1.21 -28.96
C GLY A 484 -44.47 -0.09 -29.43
N LEU A 485 -44.36 0.14 -30.75
CA LEU A 485 -43.49 1.18 -31.30
C LEU A 485 -44.00 2.58 -30.98
N ARG A 486 -43.16 3.45 -30.50
CA ARG A 486 -43.47 4.86 -30.21
C ARG A 486 -43.04 5.84 -31.30
N GLU A 487 -42.28 5.34 -32.26
CA GLU A 487 -41.79 6.11 -33.41
C GLU A 487 -42.15 5.41 -34.73
N PRO A 488 -42.33 6.13 -35.82
CA PRO A 488 -42.62 5.54 -37.12
C PRO A 488 -41.36 4.88 -37.69
N PHE A 489 -41.50 3.64 -38.15
CA PHE A 489 -40.51 2.91 -38.95
C PHE A 489 -41.08 2.50 -40.29
N SER A 490 -40.25 2.38 -41.32
CA SER A 490 -40.67 1.86 -42.63
C SER A 490 -40.83 0.34 -42.55
N LEU A 491 -41.99 -0.11 -42.09
CA LEU A 491 -42.33 -1.53 -41.95
C LEU A 491 -43.08 -2.05 -43.14
N LYS A 492 -42.66 -3.20 -43.68
CA LYS A 492 -43.35 -3.93 -44.72
C LYS A 492 -43.99 -5.18 -44.11
N PRO A 493 -45.33 -5.34 -44.17
CA PRO A 493 -45.97 -6.57 -43.73
C PRO A 493 -45.61 -7.74 -44.65
N LEU A 494 -45.36 -8.90 -44.02
CA LEU A 494 -45.13 -10.17 -44.70
C LEU A 494 -46.34 -11.09 -44.47
N PRO A 495 -46.52 -12.15 -45.31
CA PRO A 495 -47.60 -13.12 -45.09
C PRO A 495 -47.51 -13.68 -43.63
N PRO A 496 -48.71 -13.91 -43.02
CA PRO A 496 -48.71 -14.57 -41.70
C PRO A 496 -48.07 -15.95 -41.80
N VAL A 497 -47.30 -16.30 -40.79
CA VAL A 497 -46.53 -17.55 -40.77
C VAL A 497 -46.87 -18.38 -39.54
N ARG A 498 -46.87 -19.68 -39.71
CA ARG A 498 -47.04 -20.63 -38.63
C ARG A 498 -45.68 -21.07 -38.11
N VAL A 499 -45.36 -20.69 -36.89
CA VAL A 499 -44.09 -21.12 -36.24
C VAL A 499 -44.29 -22.43 -35.49
N LYS A 500 -43.25 -23.24 -35.43
CA LYS A 500 -43.25 -24.53 -34.72
C LYS A 500 -43.76 -24.35 -33.30
N GLY A 501 -44.74 -25.16 -32.86
CA GLY A 501 -45.30 -25.13 -31.51
C GLY A 501 -46.34 -24.04 -31.26
N LYS A 502 -46.77 -23.28 -32.29
CA LYS A 502 -47.92 -22.37 -32.23
C LYS A 502 -49.07 -22.91 -33.06
N THR A 503 -50.29 -22.81 -32.54
CA THR A 503 -51.51 -23.18 -33.25
C THR A 503 -52.01 -22.07 -34.14
N GLN A 504 -51.74 -20.82 -33.78
CA GLN A 504 -52.14 -19.64 -34.53
C GLN A 504 -51.01 -19.12 -35.41
N GLU A 505 -51.32 -18.58 -36.56
CA GLU A 505 -50.42 -17.85 -37.43
C GLU A 505 -50.05 -16.51 -36.75
N ILE A 506 -48.82 -16.09 -36.90
CA ILE A 506 -48.35 -14.81 -36.39
C ILE A 506 -48.07 -13.84 -37.54
N GLN A 507 -48.54 -12.61 -37.38
CA GLN A 507 -48.23 -11.55 -38.31
C GLN A 507 -46.80 -11.03 -38.02
N ILE A 508 -45.99 -10.99 -39.06
CA ILE A 508 -44.62 -10.49 -39.02
C ILE A 508 -44.42 -9.34 -40.00
N TYR A 509 -43.41 -8.52 -39.66
CA TYR A 509 -43.01 -7.36 -40.45
C TYR A 509 -41.51 -7.40 -40.68
N THR A 510 -41.06 -6.90 -41.83
CA THR A 510 -39.63 -6.57 -42.02
C THR A 510 -39.43 -5.06 -42.01
N VAL A 511 -38.28 -4.62 -41.55
CA VAL A 511 -37.85 -3.22 -41.60
C VAL A 511 -36.66 -3.11 -42.55
N ALA A 512 -36.63 -2.08 -43.38
CA ALA A 512 -35.48 -1.80 -44.24
C ALA A 512 -34.31 -1.28 -43.37
N ALA A 513 -33.15 -1.96 -43.45
CA ALA A 513 -31.92 -1.62 -42.75
C ALA A 513 -31.08 -0.59 -43.53
#